data_11b2729d3b971d97c082243152f0c699
#
_entry.id   11b2729d3b971d97c082243152f0c699
#
_cell.length_a   1.000
_cell.length_b   1.000
_cell.length_c   1.000
_cell.angle_alpha   90.00
_cell.angle_beta   90.00
_cell.angle_gamma   90.00
#
_symmetry.space_group_name_H-M   'P 1'
#
loop_
_entity.id
_entity.type
_entity.pdbx_description
1 polymer ?
#
loop_
_entity_poly.entity_id
_entity_poly.type
_entity_poly.pdbx_seq_one_letter_code
_entity_poly.pdbx_strand_id
1 'polypeptide(L)'
;MSTHSETVTRPEFQHPASIVPGVVPGTILESHEPKGVPTKEMWQYHKDHMELVSPLNRRKFKVLVVGTGLAAGAAAAALGELGYTVKAFTYHDAPRRAHSIAAQGGVNSARGKKVDNDGAYRHVKDTVKGGDYRCRESDCWRLAYESVRVIDHMNAIGAPFAREYGGQLATRSFGGVQVSRTY
;
A
#
# COMPACT_ATOMS: atom_id res chain seq x y z
N MET A 1 42.17 -26.22 2.97
CA MET A 1 41.59 -24.93 3.34
C MET A 1 40.15 -25.17 3.78
N SER A 2 39.96 -25.21 5.11
CA SER A 2 38.67 -25.52 5.73
C SER A 2 37.89 -24.22 5.93
N THR A 3 36.74 -24.09 5.30
CA THR A 3 35.81 -22.96 5.49
C THR A 3 34.94 -23.25 6.71
N HIS A 4 35.26 -22.65 7.84
CA HIS A 4 34.38 -22.61 8.98
C HIS A 4 33.17 -21.73 8.66
N SER A 5 31.98 -22.31 8.55
CA SER A 5 30.74 -21.58 8.60
C SER A 5 30.44 -21.23 10.06
N GLU A 6 30.64 -20.00 10.47
CA GLU A 6 30.17 -19.52 11.75
C GLU A 6 28.64 -19.50 11.73
N THR A 7 28.05 -20.41 12.49
CA THR A 7 26.63 -20.42 12.79
C THR A 7 26.37 -19.24 13.74
N VAL A 8 25.83 -18.14 13.22
CA VAL A 8 25.35 -17.03 14.04
C VAL A 8 24.14 -17.51 14.83
N THR A 9 24.37 -17.89 16.08
CA THR A 9 23.30 -18.17 17.06
C THR A 9 22.59 -16.85 17.35
N ARG A 10 21.35 -16.71 16.90
CA ARG A 10 20.47 -15.61 17.29
C ARG A 10 20.19 -15.73 18.79
N PRO A 11 20.22 -14.62 19.58
CA PRO A 11 19.82 -14.68 20.97
C PRO A 11 18.38 -15.21 21.06
N GLU A 12 18.17 -16.17 21.97
CA GLU A 12 16.83 -16.71 22.26
C GLU A 12 15.91 -15.55 22.65
N PHE A 13 14.96 -15.25 21.79
CA PHE A 13 13.92 -14.28 22.06
C PHE A 13 12.95 -14.94 23.06
N GLN A 14 12.94 -14.50 24.30
CA GLN A 14 11.90 -14.90 25.26
C GLN A 14 10.60 -14.29 24.78
N HIS A 15 9.74 -15.09 24.18
CA HIS A 15 8.42 -14.65 23.77
C HIS A 15 7.57 -14.31 25.01
N PRO A 16 6.95 -13.13 25.06
CA PRO A 16 5.97 -12.84 26.10
C PRO A 16 4.84 -13.87 26.06
N ALA A 17 4.19 -14.10 27.18
CA ALA A 17 3.05 -15.04 27.26
C ALA A 17 2.05 -14.73 26.13
N SER A 18 1.57 -15.77 25.46
CA SER A 18 0.66 -15.60 24.32
C SER A 18 -0.61 -14.86 24.76
N ILE A 19 -0.91 -13.77 24.07
CA ILE A 19 -2.14 -12.99 24.26
C ILE A 19 -3.35 -13.74 23.68
N VAL A 20 -3.11 -14.74 22.83
CA VAL A 20 -4.17 -15.52 22.17
C VAL A 20 -4.41 -16.80 22.97
N PRO A 21 -5.63 -17.00 23.53
CA PRO A 21 -5.95 -18.23 24.26
C PRO A 21 -5.72 -19.48 23.40
N GLY A 22 -5.03 -20.47 23.97
CA GLY A 22 -4.76 -21.76 23.31
C GLY A 22 -3.52 -21.79 22.39
N VAL A 23 -2.80 -20.66 22.22
CA VAL A 23 -1.56 -20.62 21.45
C VAL A 23 -0.36 -20.62 22.41
N VAL A 24 0.50 -21.61 22.29
CA VAL A 24 1.73 -21.67 23.07
C VAL A 24 2.77 -20.70 22.46
N PRO A 25 3.47 -19.88 23.27
CA PRO A 25 4.55 -19.02 22.77
C PRO A 25 5.60 -19.82 21.99
N GLY A 26 5.97 -19.34 20.80
CA GLY A 26 6.90 -20.04 19.92
C GLY A 26 6.24 -21.00 18.92
N THR A 27 4.93 -21.21 18.97
CA THR A 27 4.21 -21.98 17.95
C THR A 27 4.29 -21.26 16.60
N ILE A 28 4.76 -21.95 15.57
CA ILE A 28 4.72 -21.46 14.21
C ILE A 28 3.27 -21.61 13.73
N LEU A 29 2.60 -20.47 13.52
CA LEU A 29 1.27 -20.45 12.91
C LEU A 29 1.47 -20.57 11.39
N GLU A 30 0.87 -21.58 10.77
CA GLU A 30 0.83 -21.66 9.32
C GLU A 30 -0.05 -20.52 8.79
N SER A 31 0.54 -19.63 7.99
CA SER A 31 -0.21 -18.63 7.28
C SER A 31 -0.97 -19.27 6.12
N HIS A 32 -2.18 -18.77 5.85
CA HIS A 32 -2.96 -19.22 4.69
C HIS A 32 -2.52 -18.49 3.40
N GLU A 33 -1.23 -18.29 3.21
CA GLU A 33 -0.75 -17.74 1.93
C GLU A 33 -1.02 -18.72 0.79
N PRO A 34 -1.50 -18.23 -0.35
CA PRO A 34 -1.65 -19.07 -1.54
C PRO A 34 -0.31 -19.69 -1.93
N LYS A 35 -0.25 -21.01 -1.97
CA LYS A 35 0.96 -21.74 -2.38
C LYS A 35 1.19 -21.54 -3.88
N GLY A 36 2.42 -21.32 -4.29
CA GLY A 36 2.85 -21.37 -5.69
C GLY A 36 3.13 -20.03 -6.37
N VAL A 37 2.66 -18.90 -5.83
CA VAL A 37 2.98 -17.56 -6.36
C VAL A 37 3.73 -16.76 -5.32
N PRO A 38 4.93 -16.24 -5.61
CA PRO A 38 5.64 -15.36 -4.68
C PRO A 38 4.80 -14.13 -4.32
N THR A 39 4.82 -13.73 -3.05
CA THR A 39 4.04 -12.59 -2.52
C THR A 39 4.20 -11.32 -3.36
N LYS A 40 5.41 -11.05 -3.84
CA LYS A 40 5.73 -9.92 -4.72
C LYS A 40 4.98 -9.95 -6.06
N GLU A 41 4.69 -11.14 -6.57
CA GLU A 41 4.13 -11.37 -7.91
C GLU A 41 2.62 -11.64 -7.89
N MET A 42 2.01 -11.80 -6.71
CA MET A 42 0.59 -12.16 -6.57
C MET A 42 -0.35 -11.21 -7.32
N TRP A 43 -0.08 -9.90 -7.30
CA TRP A 43 -0.91 -8.92 -7.99
C TRP A 43 -0.76 -9.00 -9.51
N GLN A 44 0.43 -9.29 -10.02
CA GLN A 44 0.61 -9.48 -11.45
C GLN A 44 -0.10 -10.76 -11.89
N TYR A 45 0.09 -11.85 -11.15
CA TYR A 45 -0.62 -13.09 -11.40
C TYR A 45 -2.14 -12.90 -11.42
N HIS A 46 -2.69 -12.17 -10.44
CA HIS A 46 -4.12 -11.86 -10.40
C HIS A 46 -4.58 -11.07 -11.63
N LYS A 47 -3.84 -10.07 -12.07
CA LYS A 47 -4.16 -9.31 -13.28
C LYS A 47 -4.18 -10.16 -14.54
N ASP A 48 -3.21 -11.06 -14.67
CA ASP A 48 -3.06 -11.90 -15.86
C ASP A 48 -4.17 -12.97 -15.98
N HIS A 49 -4.79 -13.31 -14.86
CA HIS A 49 -5.86 -14.31 -14.77
C HIS A 49 -7.25 -13.71 -14.50
N MET A 50 -7.38 -12.39 -14.52
CA MET A 50 -8.64 -11.69 -14.23
C MET A 50 -9.60 -11.79 -15.42
N GLU A 51 -10.84 -12.21 -15.15
CA GLU A 51 -11.93 -12.10 -16.11
C GLU A 51 -12.38 -10.65 -16.27
N LEU A 52 -12.42 -10.17 -17.50
CA LEU A 52 -12.79 -8.79 -17.81
C LEU A 52 -14.26 -8.68 -18.23
N VAL A 53 -14.93 -7.67 -17.71
CA VAL A 53 -16.29 -7.31 -18.14
C VAL A 53 -16.23 -6.65 -19.51
N SER A 54 -16.96 -7.17 -20.49
CA SER A 54 -17.07 -6.56 -21.82
C SER A 54 -17.55 -5.09 -21.70
N PRO A 55 -16.97 -4.15 -22.45
CA PRO A 55 -17.33 -2.74 -22.43
C PRO A 55 -18.84 -2.50 -22.63
N LEU A 56 -19.49 -3.28 -23.49
CA LEU A 56 -20.94 -3.20 -23.75
C LEU A 56 -21.79 -3.56 -22.53
N ASN A 57 -21.27 -4.40 -21.64
CA ASN A 57 -21.99 -4.86 -20.46
C ASN A 57 -21.74 -4.00 -19.22
N ARG A 58 -20.73 -3.14 -19.22
CA ARG A 58 -20.37 -2.32 -18.04
C ARG A 58 -21.52 -1.49 -17.51
N ARG A 59 -22.34 -0.90 -18.40
CA ARG A 59 -23.50 -0.08 -18.01
C ARG A 59 -24.58 -0.84 -17.25
N LYS A 60 -24.60 -2.17 -17.34
CA LYS A 60 -25.57 -3.04 -16.63
C LYS A 60 -25.20 -3.21 -15.16
N PHE A 61 -23.95 -2.96 -14.79
CA PHE A 61 -23.47 -3.11 -13.42
C PHE A 61 -23.56 -1.81 -12.67
N LYS A 62 -24.11 -1.89 -11.46
CA LYS A 62 -24.08 -0.80 -10.46
C LYS A 62 -23.02 -1.13 -9.43
N VAL A 63 -22.02 -0.28 -9.30
CA VAL A 63 -20.96 -0.44 -8.32
C VAL A 63 -21.24 0.47 -7.14
N LEU A 64 -21.24 -0.11 -5.94
CA LEU A 64 -21.41 0.62 -4.70
C LEU A 64 -20.04 0.85 -4.07
N VAL A 65 -19.67 2.12 -3.90
CA VAL A 65 -18.43 2.52 -3.25
C VAL A 65 -18.76 3.08 -1.88
N VAL A 66 -18.25 2.45 -0.83
CA VAL A 66 -18.45 2.88 0.55
C VAL A 66 -17.24 3.67 1.02
N GLY A 67 -17.46 4.95 1.30
CA GLY A 67 -16.43 5.91 1.66
C GLY A 67 -16.29 7.03 0.64
N THR A 68 -15.63 8.13 1.04
CA THR A 68 -15.39 9.32 0.18
C THR A 68 -13.96 9.86 0.34
N GLY A 69 -13.03 9.03 0.84
CA GLY A 69 -11.60 9.35 0.89
C GLY A 69 -10.94 9.23 -0.49
N LEU A 70 -9.64 9.40 -0.55
CA LEU A 70 -8.86 9.34 -1.81
C LEU A 70 -9.05 8.01 -2.55
N ALA A 71 -9.02 6.88 -1.85
CA ALA A 71 -9.20 5.56 -2.46
C ALA A 71 -10.59 5.42 -3.11
N ALA A 72 -11.63 5.80 -2.38
CA ALA A 72 -13.00 5.72 -2.87
C ALA A 72 -13.27 6.70 -4.01
N GLY A 73 -12.73 7.92 -3.92
CA GLY A 73 -12.80 8.92 -4.98
C GLY A 73 -12.13 8.45 -6.28
N ALA A 74 -10.91 7.92 -6.18
CA ALA A 74 -10.18 7.36 -7.31
C ALA A 74 -10.91 6.16 -7.93
N ALA A 75 -11.42 5.25 -7.11
CA ALA A 75 -12.20 4.10 -7.59
C ALA A 75 -13.48 4.54 -8.29
N ALA A 76 -14.23 5.49 -7.71
CA ALA A 76 -15.46 6.00 -8.31
C ALA A 76 -15.21 6.71 -9.66
N ALA A 77 -14.16 7.52 -9.75
CA ALA A 77 -13.77 8.20 -10.97
C ALA A 77 -13.37 7.19 -12.06
N ALA A 78 -12.45 6.27 -11.76
CA ALA A 78 -11.98 5.27 -12.71
C ALA A 78 -13.11 4.35 -13.19
N LEU A 79 -13.99 3.91 -12.30
CA LEU A 79 -15.13 3.09 -12.68
C LEU A 79 -16.14 3.86 -13.54
N GLY A 80 -16.36 5.14 -13.24
CA GLY A 80 -17.21 6.02 -14.05
C GLY A 80 -16.65 6.20 -15.46
N GLU A 81 -15.35 6.47 -15.60
CA GLU A 81 -14.66 6.57 -16.90
C GLU A 81 -14.73 5.27 -17.69
N LEU A 82 -14.67 4.13 -17.02
CA LEU A 82 -14.83 2.82 -17.65
C LEU A 82 -16.27 2.51 -18.08
N GLY A 83 -17.25 3.34 -17.73
CA GLY A 83 -18.65 3.22 -18.13
C GLY A 83 -19.54 2.44 -17.17
N TYR A 84 -19.11 2.22 -15.93
CA TYR A 84 -19.96 1.65 -14.88
C TYR A 84 -20.89 2.70 -14.28
N THR A 85 -22.05 2.26 -13.78
CA THR A 85 -22.91 3.11 -12.93
C THR A 85 -22.40 3.06 -11.50
N VAL A 86 -21.86 4.16 -10.98
CA VAL A 86 -21.27 4.19 -9.63
C VAL A 86 -22.15 4.98 -8.68
N LYS A 87 -22.35 4.43 -7.46
CA LYS A 87 -22.95 5.11 -6.33
C LYS A 87 -21.98 5.11 -5.16
N ALA A 88 -21.56 6.29 -4.72
CA ALA A 88 -20.70 6.45 -3.55
C ALA A 88 -21.54 6.81 -2.32
N PHE A 89 -21.22 6.17 -1.19
CA PHE A 89 -21.91 6.38 0.09
C PHE A 89 -20.92 6.84 1.15
N THR A 90 -21.35 7.73 2.00
CA THR A 90 -20.63 8.12 3.21
C THR A 90 -21.64 8.25 4.35
N TYR A 91 -21.19 7.99 5.58
CA TYR A 91 -22.00 8.27 6.77
C TYR A 91 -21.85 9.73 7.23
N HIS A 92 -20.87 10.43 6.72
CA HIS A 92 -20.68 11.85 7.00
C HIS A 92 -21.72 12.70 6.30
N ASP A 93 -22.02 13.86 6.86
CA ASP A 93 -22.90 14.89 6.30
C ASP A 93 -22.32 15.54 5.02
N ALA A 94 -21.02 15.41 4.77
CA ALA A 94 -20.37 15.88 3.57
C ALA A 94 -19.26 14.95 3.09
N PRO A 95 -19.07 14.75 1.78
CA PRO A 95 -18.03 13.89 1.24
C PRO A 95 -16.61 14.34 1.62
N ARG A 96 -16.42 15.63 1.86
CA ARG A 96 -15.14 16.24 2.25
C ARG A 96 -14.74 16.01 3.71
N ARG A 97 -15.52 15.29 4.50
CA ARG A 97 -15.18 14.93 5.88
C ARG A 97 -14.43 13.60 6.01
N ALA A 98 -14.08 13.00 4.90
CA ALA A 98 -13.22 11.80 4.93
C ALA A 98 -11.85 12.10 5.55
N HIS A 99 -11.27 11.11 6.20
CA HIS A 99 -9.97 11.24 6.87
C HIS A 99 -8.85 11.74 5.94
N SER A 100 -8.86 11.32 4.69
CA SER A 100 -7.91 11.79 3.67
C SER A 100 -7.89 13.32 3.47
N ILE A 101 -8.95 14.01 3.88
CA ILE A 101 -9.08 15.48 3.77
C ILE A 101 -8.94 16.13 5.14
N ALA A 102 -9.50 15.50 6.19
CA ALA A 102 -9.49 16.03 7.54
C ALA A 102 -8.15 15.82 8.26
N ALA A 103 -7.34 14.86 7.83
CA ALA A 103 -6.04 14.55 8.39
C ALA A 103 -4.89 15.22 7.61
N GLN A 104 -3.67 14.79 7.89
CA GLN A 104 -2.45 15.29 7.24
C GLN A 104 -2.36 14.83 5.79
N GLY A 105 -1.97 15.73 4.89
CA GLY A 105 -1.97 15.49 3.44
C GLY A 105 -0.73 14.77 2.88
N GLY A 106 0.21 14.33 3.72
CA GLY A 106 1.42 13.68 3.24
C GLY A 106 1.18 12.29 2.64
N VAL A 107 1.71 12.05 1.45
CA VAL A 107 1.60 10.77 0.73
C VAL A 107 2.99 10.16 0.57
N ASN A 108 3.18 8.93 1.09
CA ASN A 108 4.44 8.21 0.94
C ASN A 108 4.55 7.53 -0.42
N SER A 109 5.68 7.76 -1.11
CA SER A 109 5.95 7.12 -2.40
C SER A 109 7.44 6.79 -2.56
N ALA A 110 7.72 5.53 -2.86
CA ALA A 110 9.09 5.01 -2.97
C ALA A 110 9.71 5.29 -4.34
N ARG A 111 9.97 6.55 -4.67
CA ARG A 111 10.62 6.94 -5.94
C ARG A 111 12.11 6.59 -6.03
N GLY A 112 12.70 6.06 -4.97
CA GLY A 112 14.10 5.63 -4.98
C GLY A 112 15.09 6.77 -5.14
N LYS A 113 14.99 7.83 -4.33
CA LYS A 113 16.03 8.85 -4.29
C LYS A 113 17.36 8.21 -3.85
N LYS A 114 18.38 8.31 -4.69
CA LYS A 114 19.71 7.70 -4.45
C LYS A 114 20.35 8.14 -3.13
N VAL A 115 20.07 9.37 -2.71
CA VAL A 115 20.63 9.97 -1.48
C VAL A 115 20.19 9.22 -0.23
N ASP A 116 18.95 8.75 -0.19
CA ASP A 116 18.37 8.12 1.01
C ASP A 116 18.36 6.58 0.93
N ASN A 117 18.90 6.01 -0.15
CA ASN A 117 18.84 4.56 -0.41
C ASN A 117 17.43 4.00 -0.21
N ASP A 118 16.42 4.75 -0.69
CA ASP A 118 15.03 4.39 -0.62
C ASP A 118 14.59 3.58 -1.83
N GLY A 119 13.56 2.79 -1.68
CA GLY A 119 12.98 1.97 -2.75
C GLY A 119 11.76 1.18 -2.30
N ALA A 120 11.15 0.48 -3.25
CA ALA A 120 9.92 -0.28 -2.98
C ALA A 120 10.08 -1.26 -1.83
N TYR A 121 11.18 -2.00 -1.76
CA TYR A 121 11.43 -2.97 -0.67
C TYR A 121 11.47 -2.30 0.71
N ARG A 122 12.17 -1.16 0.83
CA ARG A 122 12.22 -0.41 2.09
C ARG A 122 10.83 0.13 2.46
N HIS A 123 10.07 0.60 1.48
CA HIS A 123 8.69 1.04 1.71
C HIS A 123 7.80 -0.10 2.21
N VAL A 124 7.89 -1.28 1.60
CA VAL A 124 7.19 -2.50 2.09
C VAL A 124 7.57 -2.81 3.53
N LYS A 125 8.88 -2.88 3.82
CA LYS A 125 9.38 -3.17 5.17
C LYS A 125 8.84 -2.20 6.21
N ASP A 126 8.87 -0.90 5.91
CA ASP A 126 8.38 0.15 6.82
C ASP A 126 6.87 0.05 7.01
N THR A 127 6.12 -0.27 5.94
CA THR A 127 4.66 -0.45 5.99
C THR A 127 4.27 -1.65 6.82
N VAL A 128 4.91 -2.80 6.60
CA VAL A 128 4.65 -4.03 7.37
C VAL A 128 5.00 -3.83 8.85
N LYS A 129 6.14 -3.20 9.14
CA LYS A 129 6.54 -2.86 10.51
C LYS A 129 5.55 -1.89 11.16
N GLY A 130 5.13 -0.84 10.45
CA GLY A 130 4.14 0.14 10.93
C GLY A 130 2.77 -0.46 11.17
N GLY A 131 2.40 -1.51 10.44
CA GLY A 131 1.19 -2.30 10.64
C GLY A 131 1.33 -3.39 11.71
N ASP A 132 2.40 -3.36 12.51
CA ASP A 132 2.67 -4.33 13.58
C ASP A 132 2.67 -5.79 13.06
N TYR A 133 3.20 -5.99 11.84
CA TYR A 133 3.28 -7.28 11.15
C TYR A 133 1.93 -7.99 10.94
N ARG A 134 0.82 -7.22 10.93
CA ARG A 134 -0.54 -7.72 10.70
C ARG A 134 -1.05 -7.45 9.29
N CYS A 135 -0.23 -6.81 8.47
CA CYS A 135 -0.58 -6.48 7.10
C CYS A 135 -0.50 -7.71 6.19
N ARG A 136 -1.29 -7.70 5.14
CA ARG A 136 -1.08 -8.63 4.03
C ARG A 136 0.09 -8.12 3.18
N GLU A 137 1.19 -8.86 3.15
CA GLU A 137 2.43 -8.42 2.49
C GLU A 137 2.27 -8.16 0.99
N SER A 138 1.45 -8.96 0.29
CA SER A 138 1.15 -8.74 -1.12
C SER A 138 0.53 -7.36 -1.38
N ASP A 139 -0.34 -6.90 -0.49
CA ASP A 139 -0.96 -5.58 -0.60
C ASP A 139 0.07 -4.47 -0.34
N CYS A 140 0.99 -4.69 0.62
CA CYS A 140 2.10 -3.76 0.88
C CYS A 140 3.04 -3.64 -0.33
N TRP A 141 3.34 -4.76 -1.01
CA TRP A 141 4.10 -4.74 -2.26
C TRP A 141 3.38 -3.96 -3.35
N ARG A 142 2.08 -4.22 -3.52
CA ARG A 142 1.25 -3.48 -4.48
C ARG A 142 1.27 -2.00 -4.20
N LEU A 143 1.04 -1.61 -2.95
CA LEU A 143 1.08 -0.22 -2.50
C LEU A 143 2.42 0.44 -2.85
N ALA A 144 3.53 -0.19 -2.51
CA ALA A 144 4.86 0.39 -2.73
C ALA A 144 5.17 0.61 -4.21
N TYR A 145 4.83 -0.34 -5.08
CA TYR A 145 5.04 -0.19 -6.52
C TYR A 145 4.12 0.86 -7.16
N GLU A 146 2.85 0.86 -6.81
CA GLU A 146 1.88 1.79 -7.40
C GLU A 146 2.02 3.21 -6.84
N SER A 147 2.61 3.38 -5.66
CA SER A 147 2.75 4.69 -5.02
C SER A 147 3.39 5.74 -5.93
N VAL A 148 4.35 5.33 -6.75
CA VAL A 148 5.04 6.24 -7.70
C VAL A 148 4.07 6.74 -8.76
N ARG A 149 3.31 5.81 -9.34
CA ARG A 149 2.31 6.12 -10.38
C ARG A 149 1.17 6.97 -9.85
N VAL A 150 0.77 6.75 -8.58
CA VAL A 150 -0.25 7.55 -7.90
C VAL A 150 0.20 9.00 -7.78
N ILE A 151 1.45 9.26 -7.35
CA ILE A 151 1.98 10.64 -7.25
C ILE A 151 2.07 11.28 -8.65
N ASP A 152 2.51 10.55 -9.66
CA ASP A 152 2.55 11.07 -11.03
C ASP A 152 1.16 11.43 -11.55
N HIS A 153 0.19 10.56 -11.31
CA HIS A 153 -1.20 10.81 -11.69
C HIS A 153 -1.79 12.03 -10.95
N MET A 154 -1.61 12.10 -9.63
CA MET A 154 -2.09 13.24 -8.84
C MET A 154 -1.45 14.55 -9.30
N ASN A 155 -0.15 14.55 -9.61
CA ASN A 155 0.53 15.72 -10.16
C ASN A 155 -0.04 16.11 -11.54
N ALA A 156 -0.32 15.13 -12.40
CA ALA A 156 -0.88 15.37 -13.74
C ALA A 156 -2.29 15.96 -13.70
N ILE A 157 -3.13 15.55 -12.75
CA ILE A 157 -4.47 16.11 -12.55
C ILE A 157 -4.48 17.45 -11.78
N GLY A 158 -3.30 17.98 -11.43
CA GLY A 158 -3.16 19.31 -10.84
C GLY A 158 -3.14 19.37 -9.32
N ALA A 159 -2.87 18.27 -8.61
CA ALA A 159 -2.66 18.32 -7.17
C ALA A 159 -1.47 19.24 -6.83
N PRO A 160 -1.63 20.22 -5.92
CA PRO A 160 -0.63 21.27 -5.67
C PRO A 160 0.49 20.79 -4.74
N PHE A 161 1.28 19.81 -5.17
CA PHE A 161 2.44 19.38 -4.44
C PHE A 161 3.52 20.48 -4.33
N ALA A 162 4.18 20.55 -3.19
CA ALA A 162 5.34 21.41 -3.02
C ALA A 162 6.46 21.04 -4.02
N ARG A 163 7.26 22.04 -4.42
CA ARG A 163 8.34 21.84 -5.38
C ARG A 163 9.66 22.37 -4.83
N GLU A 164 10.74 21.68 -5.21
CA GLU A 164 12.11 22.13 -5.01
C GLU A 164 12.44 23.29 -5.98
N TYR A 165 13.55 23.96 -5.72
CA TYR A 165 14.02 25.10 -6.54
C TYR A 165 14.19 24.74 -8.03
N GLY A 166 14.55 23.48 -8.33
CA GLY A 166 14.66 22.95 -9.69
C GLY A 166 13.34 22.49 -10.34
N GLY A 167 12.19 22.76 -9.71
CA GLY A 167 10.88 22.38 -10.23
C GLY A 167 10.46 20.93 -9.96
N GLN A 168 11.31 20.12 -9.38
CA GLN A 168 11.00 18.76 -8.98
C GLN A 168 10.06 18.76 -7.77
N LEU A 169 9.29 17.67 -7.61
CA LEU A 169 8.44 17.51 -6.44
C LEU A 169 9.29 17.43 -5.17
N ALA A 170 8.97 18.28 -4.19
CA ALA A 170 9.62 18.27 -2.89
C ALA A 170 9.20 17.04 -2.07
N THR A 171 10.14 16.50 -1.30
CA THR A 171 9.87 15.40 -0.38
C THR A 171 10.45 15.68 0.99
N ARG A 172 9.85 15.08 1.99
CA ARG A 172 10.31 15.18 3.38
C ARG A 172 10.20 13.84 4.10
N SER A 173 10.91 13.72 5.21
CA SER A 173 10.69 12.65 6.20
C SER A 173 9.49 13.05 7.06
N PHE A 174 8.55 12.13 7.26
CA PHE A 174 7.33 12.39 8.03
C PHE A 174 6.73 11.08 8.59
N GLY A 175 6.06 11.19 9.74
CA GLY A 175 5.31 10.07 10.32
C GLY A 175 6.17 8.86 10.74
N GLY A 176 7.41 9.10 11.22
CA GLY A 176 8.34 8.03 11.62
C GLY A 176 9.11 7.40 10.47
N VAL A 177 8.85 7.80 9.23
CA VAL A 177 9.64 7.39 8.06
C VAL A 177 10.97 8.15 8.07
N GLN A 178 12.07 7.41 8.12
CA GLN A 178 13.42 7.97 8.24
C GLN A 178 14.06 8.37 6.91
N VAL A 179 13.30 8.35 5.84
CA VAL A 179 13.72 8.74 4.49
C VAL A 179 12.78 9.76 3.89
N SER A 180 13.27 10.60 2.98
CA SER A 180 12.49 11.66 2.33
C SER A 180 11.62 11.08 1.21
N ARG A 181 10.51 10.43 1.56
CA ARG A 181 9.56 9.85 0.59
C ARG A 181 8.14 10.41 0.68
N THR A 182 7.89 11.35 1.59
CA THR A 182 6.56 11.94 1.78
C THR A 182 6.41 13.20 0.94
N TYR A 183 5.45 13.20 0.04
CA TYR A 183 5.07 14.29 -0.85
C TYR A 183 3.94 15.13 -0.27
#